data_e2de64d21486632ec34479fab627b09e
#
_entry.id   e2de64d21486632ec34479fab627b09e
#
_cell.length_a   1.000
_cell.length_b   1.000
_cell.length_c   1.000
_cell.angle_alpha   90.00
_cell.angle_beta   90.00
_cell.angle_gamma   90.00
#
_symmetry.space_group_name_H-M   'P 1'
#
loop_
_entity.id
_entity.type
_entity.pdbx_description
1 polymer ?
#
loop_
_entity_poly.entity_id
_entity_poly.type
_entity_poly.pdbx_seq_one_letter_code
_entity_poly.pdbx_strand_id
1 'polypeptide(L)'
;MLHVWLSGALIAMSGAGAFQAPDPAVASIKGTFDLVKGNILKAAAQVPDDLYAFKPTPDVRSLGALFGHIADANFMICAAASGEKPTMSGIEKEKTAKKDLVAALEASFKFCESAFAGMTGARANETIKFMLPGTHTRLGVLAFNNAHDFEHYGNVVTYMRLKGLVPPSSQK
;
A
#
# COMPACT_ATOMS: atom_id res chain seq x y z
N MET A 1 43.44 60.76 14.15
CA MET A 1 43.27 59.33 13.76
C MET A 1 41.91 58.88 14.21
N LEU A 2 40.99 58.81 13.25
CA LEU A 2 39.57 58.44 13.49
C LEU A 2 39.40 56.93 13.16
N HIS A 3 39.06 56.11 14.17
CA HIS A 3 38.77 54.67 13.94
C HIS A 3 37.26 54.49 13.76
N VAL A 4 36.88 54.12 12.53
CA VAL A 4 35.51 53.77 12.19
C VAL A 4 35.36 52.26 12.43
N TRP A 5 34.53 51.84 13.38
CA TRP A 5 34.14 50.47 13.59
C TRP A 5 32.91 50.18 12.70
N LEU A 6 33.08 49.32 11.70
CA LEU A 6 31.98 48.76 10.91
C LEU A 6 31.41 47.54 11.64
N SER A 7 30.24 47.71 12.26
CA SER A 7 29.49 46.60 12.83
C SER A 7 28.75 45.89 11.74
N GLY A 8 29.23 44.70 11.36
CA GLY A 8 28.52 43.79 10.44
C GLY A 8 27.36 43.08 11.16
N ALA A 9 26.13 43.39 10.77
CA ALA A 9 24.95 42.65 11.22
C ALA A 9 24.85 41.32 10.48
N LEU A 10 25.03 40.19 11.17
CA LEU A 10 24.68 38.87 10.67
C LEU A 10 23.16 38.73 10.67
N ILE A 11 22.56 38.71 9.46
CA ILE A 11 21.16 38.34 9.29
C ILE A 11 21.10 36.82 9.33
N ALA A 12 20.65 36.26 10.45
CA ALA A 12 20.30 34.84 10.55
C ALA A 12 19.00 34.60 9.79
N MET A 13 19.10 34.05 8.58
CA MET A 13 17.94 33.54 7.86
C MET A 13 17.43 32.28 8.55
N SER A 14 16.42 32.43 9.40
CA SER A 14 15.63 31.33 9.92
C SER A 14 14.80 30.74 8.78
N GLY A 15 15.29 29.69 8.15
CA GLY A 15 14.53 28.90 7.19
C GLY A 15 13.41 28.17 7.93
N ALA A 16 12.25 28.84 8.08
CA ALA A 16 11.02 28.14 8.42
C ALA A 16 10.70 27.18 7.26
N GLY A 17 10.92 25.88 7.44
CA GLY A 17 10.50 24.85 6.51
C GLY A 17 8.99 25.01 6.30
N ALA A 18 8.59 25.52 5.14
CA ALA A 18 7.20 25.61 4.76
C ALA A 18 6.60 24.21 4.80
N PHE A 19 5.60 23.99 5.64
CA PHE A 19 4.81 22.77 5.67
C PHE A 19 4.08 22.69 4.32
N GLN A 20 4.63 21.94 3.39
CA GLN A 20 4.07 21.80 2.06
C GLN A 20 2.84 20.88 2.16
N ALA A 21 1.67 21.40 1.81
CA ALA A 21 0.46 20.61 1.77
C ALA A 21 0.68 19.37 0.87
N PRO A 22 0.10 18.22 1.23
CA PRO A 22 0.21 17.03 0.40
C PRO A 22 -0.25 17.31 -1.03
N ASP A 23 0.44 16.74 -2.02
CA ASP A 23 0.03 16.81 -3.42
C ASP A 23 -1.39 16.21 -3.56
N PRO A 24 -2.35 16.93 -4.17
CA PRO A 24 -3.75 16.48 -4.26
C PRO A 24 -3.91 15.13 -4.97
N ALA A 25 -3.09 14.83 -5.98
CA ALA A 25 -3.14 13.55 -6.68
C ALA A 25 -2.65 12.42 -5.77
N VAL A 26 -1.55 12.64 -5.03
CA VAL A 26 -1.05 11.69 -4.03
C VAL A 26 -2.09 11.45 -2.94
N ALA A 27 -2.70 12.52 -2.41
CA ALA A 27 -3.73 12.42 -1.38
C ALA A 27 -4.96 11.62 -1.86
N SER A 28 -5.39 11.84 -3.12
CA SER A 28 -6.51 11.12 -3.72
C SER A 28 -6.23 9.62 -3.86
N ILE A 29 -5.08 9.24 -4.41
CA ILE A 29 -4.68 7.83 -4.55
C ILE A 29 -4.49 7.18 -3.17
N LYS A 30 -3.91 7.91 -2.22
CA LYS A 30 -3.78 7.43 -0.83
C LYS A 30 -5.13 7.17 -0.17
N GLY A 31 -6.14 8.03 -0.40
CA GLY A 31 -7.50 7.83 0.12
C GLY A 31 -8.14 6.53 -0.38
N THR A 32 -7.98 6.20 -1.66
CA THR A 32 -8.46 4.91 -2.20
C THR A 32 -7.67 3.72 -1.66
N PHE A 33 -6.36 3.86 -1.45
CA PHE A 33 -5.54 2.87 -0.76
C PHE A 33 -6.04 2.59 0.66
N ASP A 34 -6.30 3.64 1.45
CA ASP A 34 -6.78 3.47 2.83
C ASP A 34 -8.13 2.76 2.89
N LEU A 35 -9.01 3.04 1.93
CA LEU A 35 -10.30 2.37 1.82
C LEU A 35 -10.13 0.86 1.55
N VAL A 36 -9.36 0.48 0.53
CA VAL A 36 -9.20 -0.94 0.17
C VAL A 36 -8.41 -1.69 1.23
N LYS A 37 -7.35 -1.11 1.80
CA LYS A 37 -6.60 -1.64 2.94
C LYS A 37 -7.54 -1.97 4.10
N GLY A 38 -8.37 -1.00 4.51
CA GLY A 38 -9.31 -1.20 5.62
C GLY A 38 -10.28 -2.35 5.38
N ASN A 39 -10.80 -2.47 4.16
CA ASN A 39 -11.69 -3.56 3.79
C ASN A 39 -10.99 -4.93 3.80
N ILE A 40 -9.79 -5.02 3.22
CA ILE A 40 -9.03 -6.29 3.15
C ILE A 40 -8.62 -6.76 4.55
N LEU A 41 -8.07 -5.88 5.39
CA LEU A 41 -7.68 -6.24 6.74
C LEU A 41 -8.86 -6.68 7.61
N LYS A 42 -10.00 -5.98 7.51
CA LYS A 42 -11.23 -6.39 8.21
C LYS A 42 -11.75 -7.73 7.70
N ALA A 43 -11.72 -7.97 6.37
CA ALA A 43 -12.12 -9.25 5.80
C ALA A 43 -11.23 -10.39 6.30
N ALA A 44 -9.91 -10.21 6.29
CA ALA A 44 -8.97 -11.21 6.79
C ALA A 44 -9.20 -11.52 8.28
N ALA A 45 -9.43 -10.50 9.10
CA ALA A 45 -9.74 -10.70 10.52
C ALA A 45 -11.08 -11.43 10.76
N GLN A 46 -12.10 -11.07 9.97
CA GLN A 46 -13.48 -11.57 10.11
C GLN A 46 -13.66 -13.04 9.68
N VAL A 47 -12.93 -13.45 8.63
CA VAL A 47 -13.03 -14.81 8.07
C VAL A 47 -12.56 -15.84 9.12
N PRO A 48 -13.39 -16.86 9.47
CA PRO A 48 -12.97 -17.97 10.35
C PRO A 48 -11.77 -18.74 9.81
N ASP A 49 -10.98 -19.32 10.70
CA ASP A 49 -9.73 -20.01 10.37
C ASP A 49 -9.93 -21.18 9.40
N ASP A 50 -11.00 -21.96 9.59
CA ASP A 50 -11.36 -23.12 8.74
C ASP A 50 -11.72 -22.72 7.31
N LEU A 51 -12.14 -21.47 7.08
CA LEU A 51 -12.45 -20.97 5.75
C LEU A 51 -11.22 -20.46 4.97
N TYR A 52 -10.04 -20.36 5.59
CA TYR A 52 -8.83 -19.96 4.88
C TYR A 52 -8.42 -20.96 3.78
N ALA A 53 -8.76 -22.24 3.93
CA ALA A 53 -8.54 -23.25 2.89
C ALA A 53 -9.65 -23.31 1.82
N PHE A 54 -10.74 -22.55 2.00
CA PHE A 54 -11.88 -22.60 1.07
C PHE A 54 -11.52 -22.10 -0.34
N LYS A 55 -11.93 -22.88 -1.35
CA LYS A 55 -11.90 -22.57 -2.76
C LYS A 55 -13.28 -22.76 -3.36
N PRO A 56 -13.83 -21.82 -4.14
CA PRO A 56 -15.07 -22.04 -4.90
C PRO A 56 -14.94 -23.15 -5.95
N THR A 57 -13.80 -23.22 -6.63
CA THR A 57 -13.44 -24.26 -7.61
C THR A 57 -11.99 -24.68 -7.44
N PRO A 58 -11.56 -25.85 -7.95
CA PRO A 58 -10.17 -26.29 -7.86
C PRO A 58 -9.16 -25.34 -8.51
N ASP A 59 -9.56 -24.63 -9.56
CA ASP A 59 -8.67 -23.83 -10.41
C ASP A 59 -8.38 -22.42 -9.86
N VAL A 60 -9.06 -22.00 -8.78
CA VAL A 60 -8.85 -20.71 -8.17
C VAL A 60 -8.03 -20.80 -6.88
N ARG A 61 -7.48 -19.67 -6.44
CA ARG A 61 -6.80 -19.55 -5.14
C ARG A 61 -7.76 -19.88 -4.00
N SER A 62 -7.23 -20.43 -2.92
CA SER A 62 -7.99 -20.44 -1.66
C SER A 62 -8.11 -19.02 -1.09
N LEU A 63 -9.04 -18.82 -0.15
CA LEU A 63 -9.23 -17.52 0.51
C LEU A 63 -7.94 -17.06 1.21
N GLY A 64 -7.24 -17.97 1.90
CA GLY A 64 -5.96 -17.67 2.52
C GLY A 64 -4.87 -17.36 1.48
N ALA A 65 -4.83 -18.10 0.37
CA ALA A 65 -3.89 -17.83 -0.71
C ALA A 65 -4.13 -16.46 -1.38
N LEU A 66 -5.39 -15.98 -1.46
CA LEU A 66 -5.69 -14.63 -1.91
C LEU A 66 -5.06 -13.57 -0.99
N PHE A 67 -5.18 -13.73 0.33
CA PHE A 67 -4.56 -12.83 1.29
C PHE A 67 -3.02 -12.85 1.20
N GLY A 68 -2.43 -14.03 1.03
CA GLY A 68 -0.99 -14.17 0.82
C GLY A 68 -0.53 -13.49 -0.48
N HIS A 69 -1.30 -13.67 -1.56
CA HIS A 69 -1.04 -13.04 -2.85
C HIS A 69 -1.09 -11.50 -2.79
N ILE A 70 -2.10 -10.93 -2.12
CA ILE A 70 -2.19 -9.49 -1.89
C ILE A 70 -0.96 -9.00 -1.14
N ALA A 71 -0.53 -9.72 -0.09
CA ALA A 71 0.65 -9.32 0.68
C ALA A 71 1.94 -9.35 -0.16
N ASP A 72 2.17 -10.41 -0.95
CA ASP A 72 3.32 -10.50 -1.87
C ASP A 72 3.31 -9.37 -2.91
N ALA A 73 2.14 -9.09 -3.51
CA ALA A 73 1.98 -8.03 -4.50
C ALA A 73 2.24 -6.64 -3.90
N ASN A 74 1.69 -6.35 -2.71
CA ASN A 74 1.94 -5.11 -2.00
C ASN A 74 3.43 -4.87 -1.78
N PHE A 75 4.18 -5.85 -1.26
CA PHE A 75 5.62 -5.71 -1.08
C PHE A 75 6.35 -5.44 -2.39
N MET A 76 6.01 -6.16 -3.45
CA MET A 76 6.65 -6.03 -4.75
C MET A 76 6.33 -4.67 -5.41
N ILE A 77 5.06 -4.29 -5.46
CA ILE A 77 4.61 -3.09 -6.19
C ILE A 77 5.02 -1.83 -5.45
N CYS A 78 4.82 -1.79 -4.12
CA CYS A 78 5.21 -0.63 -3.32
C CYS A 78 6.73 -0.46 -3.25
N ALA A 79 7.51 -1.55 -3.26
CA ALA A 79 8.97 -1.50 -3.38
C ALA A 79 9.40 -0.87 -4.71
N ALA A 80 8.77 -1.25 -5.83
CA ALA A 80 9.05 -0.64 -7.12
C ALA A 80 8.73 0.87 -7.10
N ALA A 81 7.60 1.27 -6.51
CA ALA A 81 7.20 2.68 -6.41
C ALA A 81 8.14 3.49 -5.51
N SER A 82 8.59 2.94 -4.37
CA SER A 82 9.51 3.64 -3.45
C SER A 82 10.98 3.58 -3.90
N GLY A 83 11.34 2.64 -4.76
CA GLY A 83 12.74 2.36 -5.13
C GLY A 83 13.48 1.55 -4.07
N GLU A 84 12.77 0.96 -3.12
CA GLU A 84 13.29 0.06 -2.10
C GLU A 84 13.25 -1.39 -2.56
N LYS A 85 13.85 -2.28 -1.77
CA LYS A 85 13.70 -3.72 -1.98
C LYS A 85 12.52 -4.24 -1.16
N PRO A 86 11.74 -5.21 -1.68
CA PRO A 86 10.70 -5.84 -0.89
C PRO A 86 11.31 -6.55 0.32
N THR A 87 10.66 -6.39 1.48
CA THR A 87 11.15 -6.98 2.75
C THR A 87 10.68 -8.40 2.98
N MET A 88 9.63 -8.82 2.27
CA MET A 88 9.07 -10.17 2.31
C MET A 88 8.62 -10.60 0.92
N SER A 89 8.59 -11.92 0.66
CA SER A 89 8.08 -12.52 -0.56
C SER A 89 7.77 -14.01 -0.33
N GLY A 90 7.03 -14.63 -1.25
CA GLY A 90 6.68 -16.05 -1.17
C GLY A 90 5.60 -16.37 -0.15
N ILE A 91 4.90 -15.37 0.37
CA ILE A 91 3.90 -15.48 1.43
C ILE A 91 2.74 -16.39 0.99
N GLU A 92 2.26 -16.21 -0.25
CA GLU A 92 1.18 -17.03 -0.84
C GLU A 92 1.49 -18.54 -0.78
N LYS A 93 2.76 -18.90 -1.00
CA LYS A 93 3.19 -20.30 -1.10
C LYS A 93 3.58 -20.91 0.24
N GLU A 94 4.14 -20.10 1.13
CA GLU A 94 4.78 -20.58 2.37
C GLU A 94 3.85 -20.51 3.58
N LYS A 95 2.85 -19.61 3.57
CA LYS A 95 1.97 -19.39 4.72
C LYS A 95 0.56 -19.90 4.44
N THR A 96 0.02 -20.65 5.40
CA THR A 96 -1.35 -21.19 5.34
C THR A 96 -2.18 -20.84 6.58
N ALA A 97 -1.53 -20.64 7.73
CA ALA A 97 -2.21 -20.30 8.97
C ALA A 97 -2.73 -18.86 8.93
N LYS A 98 -3.97 -18.64 9.33
CA LYS A 98 -4.62 -17.31 9.40
C LYS A 98 -3.74 -16.28 10.10
N LYS A 99 -3.23 -16.63 11.30
CA LYS A 99 -2.38 -15.71 12.09
C LYS A 99 -1.19 -15.18 11.28
N ASP A 100 -0.51 -16.07 10.55
CA ASP A 100 0.69 -15.69 9.79
C ASP A 100 0.35 -14.89 8.55
N LEU A 101 -0.76 -15.21 7.89
CA LEU A 101 -1.26 -14.49 6.72
C LEU A 101 -1.75 -13.09 7.10
N VAL A 102 -2.49 -12.94 8.20
CA VAL A 102 -2.95 -11.63 8.71
C VAL A 102 -1.74 -10.76 9.06
N ALA A 103 -0.76 -11.29 9.80
CA ALA A 103 0.44 -10.55 10.17
C ALA A 103 1.26 -10.11 8.92
N ALA A 104 1.38 -10.98 7.92
CA ALA A 104 2.06 -10.64 6.67
C ALA A 104 1.31 -9.56 5.88
N LEU A 105 -0.01 -9.64 5.84
CA LEU A 105 -0.88 -8.67 5.19
C LEU A 105 -0.77 -7.29 5.84
N GLU A 106 -0.84 -7.22 7.18
CA GLU A 106 -0.63 -5.98 7.95
C GLU A 106 0.75 -5.37 7.67
N ALA A 107 1.80 -6.19 7.67
CA ALA A 107 3.16 -5.75 7.37
C ALA A 107 3.29 -5.20 5.93
N SER A 108 2.64 -5.84 4.95
CA SER A 108 2.66 -5.39 3.56
C SER A 108 1.95 -4.05 3.37
N PHE A 109 0.81 -3.84 3.98
CA PHE A 109 0.11 -2.55 3.95
C PHE A 109 0.90 -1.44 4.64
N LYS A 110 1.53 -1.74 5.79
CA LYS A 110 2.43 -0.80 6.46
C LYS A 110 3.62 -0.41 5.59
N PHE A 111 4.18 -1.35 4.82
CA PHE A 111 5.23 -1.06 3.86
C PHE A 111 4.75 -0.12 2.75
N CYS A 112 3.56 -0.35 2.20
CA CYS A 112 2.94 0.56 1.23
C CYS A 112 2.65 1.95 1.81
N GLU A 113 2.22 2.06 3.08
CA GLU A 113 2.06 3.34 3.77
C GLU A 113 3.36 4.15 3.78
N SER A 114 4.50 3.48 4.01
CA SER A 114 5.81 4.13 3.97
C SER A 114 6.15 4.64 2.55
N ALA A 115 5.79 3.89 1.50
CA ALA A 115 5.94 4.34 0.12
C ALA A 115 5.12 5.60 -0.17
N PHE A 116 3.87 5.69 0.31
CA PHE A 116 3.04 6.89 0.21
C PHE A 116 3.61 8.06 1.03
N ALA A 117 4.09 7.81 2.24
CA ALA A 117 4.67 8.87 3.10
C ALA A 117 5.88 9.54 2.46
N GLY A 118 6.67 8.80 1.68
CA GLY A 118 7.79 9.32 0.92
C GLY A 118 7.43 9.98 -0.41
N MET A 119 6.15 10.04 -0.79
CA MET A 119 5.70 10.47 -2.11
C MET A 119 5.40 11.97 -2.13
N THR A 120 6.40 12.80 -2.46
CA THR A 120 6.20 14.22 -2.76
C THR A 120 5.63 14.39 -4.17
N GLY A 121 5.05 15.57 -4.48
CA GLY A 121 4.54 15.86 -5.84
C GLY A 121 5.60 15.70 -6.94
N ALA A 122 6.84 16.12 -6.69
CA ALA A 122 7.95 15.90 -7.61
C ALA A 122 8.25 14.41 -7.80
N ARG A 123 8.37 13.67 -6.70
CA ARG A 123 8.67 12.23 -6.71
C ARG A 123 7.53 11.42 -7.34
N ALA A 124 6.28 11.83 -7.15
CA ALA A 124 5.11 11.19 -7.74
C ALA A 124 5.18 11.10 -9.27
N ASN A 125 5.77 12.12 -9.89
CA ASN A 125 5.90 12.25 -11.35
C ASN A 125 7.19 11.62 -11.92
N GLU A 126 8.12 11.14 -11.07
CA GLU A 126 9.30 10.42 -11.55
C GLU A 126 8.90 9.15 -12.30
N THR A 127 9.46 8.97 -13.48
CA THR A 127 9.23 7.77 -14.30
C THR A 127 10.15 6.64 -13.89
N ILE A 128 9.61 5.44 -13.80
CA ILE A 128 10.33 4.23 -13.43
C ILE A 128 10.03 3.09 -14.40
N LYS A 129 10.93 2.12 -14.47
CA LYS A 129 10.63 0.83 -15.10
C LYS A 129 9.78 0.00 -14.15
N PHE A 130 8.72 -0.58 -14.68
CA PHE A 130 7.81 -1.44 -13.94
C PHE A 130 7.52 -2.70 -14.78
N MET A 131 6.89 -3.73 -14.19
CA MET A 131 6.58 -5.00 -14.86
C MET A 131 5.59 -4.88 -16.03
N LEU A 132 4.78 -3.81 -16.04
CA LEU A 132 3.81 -3.56 -17.11
C LEU A 132 4.47 -2.87 -18.31
N PRO A 133 3.96 -3.10 -19.55
CA PRO A 133 4.43 -2.39 -20.73
C PRO A 133 4.24 -0.86 -20.60
N GLY A 134 5.17 -0.10 -21.17
CA GLY A 134 5.09 1.35 -21.24
C GLY A 134 5.88 2.08 -20.16
N THR A 135 5.61 3.38 -20.02
CA THR A 135 6.26 4.26 -19.06
C THR A 135 5.31 4.54 -17.90
N HIS A 136 5.79 4.36 -16.68
CA HIS A 136 4.98 4.51 -15.48
C HIS A 136 5.61 5.52 -14.54
N THR A 137 4.79 6.38 -13.93
CA THR A 137 5.22 7.22 -12.82
C THR A 137 5.16 6.43 -11.52
N ARG A 138 5.90 6.86 -10.49
CA ARG A 138 5.82 6.23 -9.15
C ARG A 138 4.39 6.22 -8.61
N LEU A 139 3.68 7.35 -8.75
CA LEU A 139 2.28 7.43 -8.33
C LEU A 139 1.37 6.51 -9.17
N GLY A 140 1.64 6.39 -10.48
CA GLY A 140 0.92 5.45 -11.34
C GLY A 140 1.09 3.99 -10.91
N VAL A 141 2.27 3.63 -10.42
CA VAL A 141 2.53 2.28 -9.85
C VAL A 141 1.78 2.08 -8.53
N LEU A 142 1.68 3.09 -7.65
CA LEU A 142 0.84 3.01 -6.45
C LEU A 142 -0.66 2.95 -6.78
N ALA A 143 -1.11 3.66 -7.82
CA ALA A 143 -2.47 3.53 -8.31
C ALA A 143 -2.77 2.13 -8.87
N PHE A 144 -1.80 1.52 -9.55
CA PHE A 144 -1.91 0.13 -9.99
C PHE A 144 -2.00 -0.84 -8.80
N ASN A 145 -1.24 -0.60 -7.71
CA ASN A 145 -1.38 -1.40 -6.48
C ASN A 145 -2.82 -1.34 -5.95
N ASN A 146 -3.43 -0.16 -5.90
CA ASN A 146 -4.82 -0.03 -5.46
C ASN A 146 -5.78 -0.82 -6.37
N ALA A 147 -5.60 -0.76 -7.70
CA ALA A 147 -6.43 -1.51 -8.65
C ALA A 147 -6.30 -3.02 -8.43
N HIS A 148 -5.09 -3.53 -8.23
CA HIS A 148 -4.81 -4.92 -7.91
C HIS A 148 -5.45 -5.36 -6.58
N ASP A 149 -5.35 -4.53 -5.55
CA ASP A 149 -5.99 -4.80 -4.26
C ASP A 149 -7.53 -4.84 -4.37
N PHE A 150 -8.14 -3.93 -5.15
CA PHE A 150 -9.58 -3.94 -5.41
C PHE A 150 -10.02 -5.16 -6.22
N GLU A 151 -9.24 -5.60 -7.22
CA GLU A 151 -9.50 -6.83 -7.99
C GLU A 151 -9.60 -8.03 -7.04
N HIS A 152 -8.60 -8.22 -6.19
CA HIS A 152 -8.57 -9.35 -5.27
C HIS A 152 -9.54 -9.20 -4.10
N TYR A 153 -9.81 -7.98 -3.63
CA TYR A 153 -10.89 -7.76 -2.68
C TYR A 153 -12.26 -8.16 -3.25
N GLY A 154 -12.52 -7.90 -4.53
CA GLY A 154 -13.72 -8.38 -5.22
C GLY A 154 -13.85 -9.92 -5.16
N ASN A 155 -12.75 -10.64 -5.36
CA ASN A 155 -12.73 -12.09 -5.19
C ASN A 155 -13.02 -12.50 -3.73
N VAL A 156 -12.39 -11.84 -2.75
CA VAL A 156 -12.64 -12.09 -1.31
C VAL A 156 -14.11 -11.86 -0.96
N VAL A 157 -14.72 -10.77 -1.43
CA VAL A 157 -16.15 -10.46 -1.26
C VAL A 157 -17.04 -11.61 -1.76
N THR A 158 -16.73 -12.12 -2.95
CA THR A 158 -17.46 -13.25 -3.54
C THR A 158 -17.35 -14.50 -2.67
N TYR A 159 -16.15 -14.84 -2.21
CA TYR A 159 -15.90 -16.04 -1.38
C TYR A 159 -16.60 -15.91 -0.01
N MET A 160 -16.55 -14.72 0.61
CA MET A 160 -17.26 -14.45 1.86
C MET A 160 -18.76 -14.68 1.71
N ARG A 161 -19.38 -14.15 0.65
CA ARG A 161 -20.82 -14.31 0.38
C ARG A 161 -21.22 -15.75 0.14
N LEU A 162 -20.40 -16.52 -0.58
CA LEU A 162 -20.62 -17.96 -0.76
C LEU A 162 -20.62 -18.75 0.56
N LYS A 163 -20.03 -18.19 1.61
CA LYS A 163 -20.00 -18.75 2.96
C LYS A 163 -20.94 -18.04 3.94
N GLY A 164 -21.86 -17.22 3.44
CA GLY A 164 -22.85 -16.53 4.27
C GLY A 164 -22.28 -15.38 5.11
N LEU A 165 -21.03 -14.95 4.85
CA LEU A 165 -20.40 -13.83 5.55
C LEU A 165 -20.75 -12.51 4.86
N VAL A 166 -20.98 -11.45 5.65
CA VAL A 166 -21.19 -10.09 5.14
C VAL A 166 -19.84 -9.41 4.97
N PRO A 167 -19.43 -9.04 3.73
CA PRO A 167 -18.15 -8.38 3.51
C PRO A 167 -18.08 -7.00 4.18
N PRO A 168 -16.89 -6.53 4.61
CA PRO A 168 -16.71 -5.21 5.24
C PRO A 168 -17.31 -4.04 4.45
N SER A 169 -17.17 -4.03 3.13
CA SER A 169 -17.74 -2.99 2.26
C SER A 169 -19.30 -2.98 2.19
N SER A 170 -19.95 -3.99 2.74
CA SER A 170 -21.43 -4.13 2.80
C SER A 170 -21.97 -4.01 4.23
N GLN A 171 -21.11 -3.81 5.22
CA GLN A 171 -21.52 -3.57 6.61
C GLN A 171 -21.96 -2.10 6.77
N LYS A 172 -23.06 -1.88 7.48
CA LYS A 172 -23.60 -0.55 7.80
C LYS A 172 -23.01 -0.01 9.09
#